data_d1622445f80dc2cc0049e3ef7f0e257e
#
_entry.id   d1622445f80dc2cc0049e3ef7f0e257e
#
_cell.length_a   1.000
_cell.length_b   1.000
_cell.length_c   1.000
_cell.angle_alpha   90.00
_cell.angle_beta   90.00
_cell.angle_gamma   90.00
#
_symmetry.space_group_name_H-M   'P 1'
#
loop_
_entity.id
_entity.type
_entity.pdbx_description
1 polymer ?
#
loop_
_entity_poly.entity_id
_entity_poly.type
_entity_poly.pdbx_seq_one_letter_code
_entity_poly.pdbx_strand_id
1 'polypeptide(L)'
;MGIIIINQGWTDNLGDVAIGKTLKKELKGFHPIELQFAPIVAKPAQTAASKIFELVKLDFRYRKWRKKQLNGISEPISAAIIGGGELLATNMNFNSAMKIWIEQLHKRKIPVFLWGIGGGIQTQFIA
;
A
#
# COMPACT_ATOMS: atom_id res chain seq x y z
N MET A 1 -7.02 -5.34 -20.60
CA MET A 1 -6.50 -5.71 -19.28
C MET A 1 -6.10 -4.48 -18.49
N GLY A 2 -6.47 -4.42 -17.23
CA GLY A 2 -6.16 -3.31 -16.35
C GLY A 2 -4.83 -3.45 -15.63
N ILE A 3 -4.32 -2.33 -15.14
CA ILE A 3 -3.18 -2.27 -14.22
C ILE A 3 -3.66 -1.66 -12.91
N ILE A 4 -3.25 -2.23 -11.79
CA ILE A 4 -3.50 -1.67 -10.47
C ILE A 4 -2.33 -0.76 -10.08
N ILE A 5 -2.62 0.43 -9.60
CA ILE A 5 -1.65 1.32 -8.96
C ILE A 5 -2.00 1.39 -7.47
N ILE A 6 -1.07 0.99 -6.63
CA ILE A 6 -1.21 1.05 -5.18
C ILE A 6 -0.25 2.12 -4.66
N ASN A 7 -0.79 3.20 -4.14
CA ASN A 7 0.00 4.33 -3.66
C ASN A 7 -0.65 4.99 -2.44
N GLN A 8 0.07 5.92 -1.83
CA GLN A 8 -0.39 6.69 -0.68
C GLN A 8 -0.86 8.11 -1.08
N GLY A 9 -1.34 8.26 -2.31
CA GLY A 9 -1.79 9.54 -2.87
C GLY A 9 -3.07 10.12 -2.26
N TRP A 10 -3.62 9.49 -1.23
CA TRP A 10 -4.86 9.89 -0.54
C TRP A 10 -4.60 10.61 0.77
N THR A 11 -3.35 11.01 1.01
CA THR A 11 -2.94 11.71 2.23
C THR A 11 -2.89 13.22 2.01
N ASP A 12 -2.73 13.96 3.09
CA ASP A 12 -2.48 15.41 3.04
C ASP A 12 -1.06 15.74 2.57
N ASN A 13 -0.23 14.74 2.33
CA ASN A 13 1.13 14.92 1.82
C ASN A 13 1.09 15.22 0.32
N LEU A 14 1.35 16.46 -0.04
CA LEU A 14 1.34 16.92 -1.43
C LEU A 14 2.35 16.19 -2.32
N GLY A 15 3.47 15.76 -1.75
CA GLY A 15 4.48 14.96 -2.46
C GLY A 15 3.93 13.61 -2.90
N ASP A 16 3.28 12.89 -2.00
CA ASP A 16 2.65 11.61 -2.30
C ASP A 16 1.53 11.74 -3.34
N VAL A 17 0.73 12.78 -3.22
CA VAL A 17 -0.32 13.09 -4.20
C VAL A 17 0.27 13.38 -5.58
N ALA A 18 1.34 14.16 -5.65
CA ALA A 18 2.00 14.50 -6.92
C ALA A 18 2.58 13.25 -7.61
N ILE A 19 3.22 12.37 -6.84
CA ILE A 19 3.77 11.11 -7.35
C ILE A 19 2.65 10.20 -7.87
N GLY A 20 1.57 10.07 -7.13
CA GLY A 20 0.41 9.29 -7.56
C GLY A 20 -0.20 9.79 -8.86
N LYS A 21 -0.36 11.10 -9.00
CA LYS A 21 -0.85 11.72 -10.24
C LYS A 21 0.10 11.50 -11.41
N THR A 22 1.40 11.56 -11.18
CA THR A 22 2.40 11.31 -12.23
C THR A 22 2.34 9.87 -12.71
N LEU A 23 2.32 8.90 -11.80
CA LEU A 23 2.18 7.49 -12.14
C LEU A 23 0.92 7.22 -12.96
N LYS A 24 -0.20 7.80 -12.54
CA LYS A 24 -1.46 7.65 -13.26
C LYS A 24 -1.40 8.23 -14.67
N LYS A 25 -0.76 9.38 -14.83
CA LYS A 25 -0.57 10.03 -16.13
C LYS A 25 0.29 9.18 -17.06
N GLU A 26 1.44 8.69 -16.54
CA GLU A 26 2.36 7.86 -17.33
C GLU A 26 1.74 6.53 -17.74
N LEU A 27 0.87 5.96 -16.91
CA LEU A 27 0.23 4.67 -17.15
C LEU A 27 -1.18 4.77 -17.74
N LYS A 28 -1.57 5.96 -18.19
CA LYS A 28 -2.92 6.23 -18.71
C LYS A 28 -3.37 5.25 -19.81
N GLY A 29 -2.46 4.84 -20.70
CA GLY A 29 -2.76 3.91 -21.77
C GLY A 29 -3.12 2.49 -21.32
N PHE A 30 -2.85 2.15 -20.06
CA PHE A 30 -3.11 0.84 -19.50
C PHE A 30 -4.38 0.76 -18.61
N HIS A 31 -5.21 1.79 -18.62
CA HIS A 31 -6.42 1.87 -17.80
C HIS A 31 -6.15 1.62 -16.31
N PRO A 32 -5.38 2.50 -15.63
CA PRO A 32 -4.97 2.28 -14.26
C PRO A 32 -6.14 2.37 -13.28
N ILE A 33 -6.18 1.41 -12.36
CA ILE A 33 -7.10 1.41 -11.22
C ILE A 33 -6.29 1.75 -9.98
N GLU A 34 -6.65 2.82 -9.30
CA GLU A 34 -5.97 3.25 -8.09
C GLU A 34 -6.54 2.58 -6.85
N LEU A 35 -5.65 2.00 -6.03
CA LEU A 35 -5.98 1.51 -4.71
C LEU A 35 -5.15 2.24 -3.66
N GLN A 36 -5.72 2.42 -2.50
CA GLN A 36 -5.05 3.06 -1.38
C GLN A 36 -4.13 2.06 -0.67
N PHE A 37 -2.85 2.43 -0.53
CA PHE A 37 -1.83 1.58 0.09
C PHE A 37 -2.13 1.27 1.56
N ALA A 38 -2.43 2.30 2.34
CA ALA A 38 -2.76 2.17 3.75
C ALA A 38 -3.89 3.15 4.12
N PRO A 39 -4.77 2.76 5.04
CA PRO A 39 -5.81 3.67 5.50
C PRO A 39 -5.22 4.79 6.35
N ILE A 40 -5.88 5.94 6.36
CA ILE A 40 -5.54 7.03 7.26
C ILE A 40 -5.94 6.61 8.66
N VAL A 41 -4.96 6.45 9.55
CA VAL A 41 -5.19 6.05 10.94
C VAL A 41 -5.40 7.28 11.81
N ALA A 42 -6.54 7.36 12.47
CA ALA A 42 -6.74 8.32 13.55
C ALA A 42 -5.93 7.87 14.78
N LYS A 43 -5.40 8.82 15.49
CA LYS A 43 -4.59 8.81 16.74
C LYS A 43 -4.16 7.47 17.36
N PRO A 44 -2.87 7.31 17.69
CA PRO A 44 -2.36 6.10 18.33
C PRO A 44 -2.93 5.89 19.76
N ALA A 45 -3.04 4.62 20.14
CA ALA A 45 -3.42 4.23 21.49
C ALA A 45 -2.41 4.70 22.54
N GLN A 46 -2.89 5.07 23.73
CA GLN A 46 -2.10 5.73 24.75
C GLN A 46 -1.29 4.78 25.66
N THR A 47 -1.62 3.50 25.71
CA THR A 47 -0.93 2.51 26.55
C THR A 47 -0.24 1.41 25.73
N ALA A 48 0.87 0.85 26.24
CA ALA A 48 1.63 -0.19 25.53
C ALA A 48 0.80 -1.47 25.32
N ALA A 49 0.01 -1.90 26.29
CA ALA A 49 -0.84 -3.10 26.19
C ALA A 49 -1.98 -2.90 25.19
N SER A 50 -2.65 -1.74 25.23
CA SER A 50 -3.69 -1.42 24.26
C SER A 50 -3.13 -1.21 22.84
N LYS A 51 -1.88 -0.73 22.71
CA LYS A 51 -1.20 -0.64 21.41
C LYS A 51 -1.00 -2.00 20.78
N ILE A 52 -0.54 -3.00 21.53
CA ILE A 52 -0.32 -4.36 21.00
C ILE A 52 -1.66 -4.98 20.58
N PHE A 53 -2.68 -4.87 21.41
CA PHE A 53 -4.01 -5.40 21.11
C PHE A 53 -4.65 -4.72 19.89
N GLU A 54 -4.54 -3.40 19.80
CA GLU A 54 -5.01 -2.65 18.65
C GLU A 54 -4.23 -2.97 17.37
N LEU A 55 -2.90 -3.15 17.45
CA LEU A 55 -2.07 -3.54 16.31
C LEU A 55 -2.53 -4.89 15.71
N VAL A 56 -2.81 -5.88 16.55
CA VAL A 56 -3.31 -7.18 16.10
C VAL A 56 -4.70 -7.04 15.46
N LYS A 57 -5.60 -6.31 16.11
CA LYS A 57 -6.93 -6.01 15.59
C LYS A 57 -6.87 -5.24 14.27
N LEU A 58 -5.99 -4.24 14.20
CA LEU A 58 -5.81 -3.41 13.01
C LEU A 58 -5.21 -4.21 11.86
N ASP A 59 -4.23 -5.08 12.12
CA ASP A 59 -3.64 -5.92 11.10
C ASP A 59 -4.71 -6.82 10.44
N PHE A 60 -5.55 -7.47 11.24
CA PHE A 60 -6.65 -8.29 10.75
C PHE A 60 -7.67 -7.47 9.95
N ARG A 61 -8.07 -6.31 10.48
CA ARG A 61 -9.02 -5.40 9.84
C ARG A 61 -8.46 -4.85 8.52
N TYR A 62 -7.19 -4.47 8.49
CA TYR A 62 -6.53 -3.93 7.30
C TYR A 62 -6.28 -4.99 6.23
N ARG A 63 -6.00 -6.22 6.64
CA ARG A 63 -5.91 -7.35 5.71
C ARG A 63 -7.25 -7.58 5.00
N LYS A 64 -8.34 -7.55 5.75
CA LYS A 64 -9.70 -7.64 5.21
C LYS A 64 -10.04 -6.47 4.29
N TRP A 65 -9.66 -5.26 4.68
CA TRP A 65 -9.88 -4.05 3.88
C TRP A 65 -9.13 -4.08 2.55
N ARG A 66 -7.87 -4.51 2.54
CA ARG A 66 -7.09 -4.67 1.30
C ARG A 66 -7.67 -5.75 0.40
N LYS A 67 -8.04 -6.86 0.98
CA LYS A 67 -8.71 -7.93 0.25
C LYS A 67 -10.02 -7.46 -0.39
N LYS A 68 -10.79 -6.67 0.33
CA LYS A 68 -12.05 -6.10 -0.18
C LYS A 68 -11.82 -5.17 -1.36
N GLN A 69 -10.79 -4.34 -1.32
CA GLN A 69 -10.43 -3.48 -2.46
C GLN A 69 -10.12 -4.32 -3.71
N LEU A 70 -9.33 -5.37 -3.58
CA LEU A 70 -8.99 -6.25 -4.70
C LEU A 70 -10.22 -7.03 -5.21
N ASN A 71 -11.08 -7.49 -4.33
CA ASN A 71 -12.30 -8.20 -4.71
C ASN A 71 -13.32 -7.31 -5.43
N GLY A 72 -13.24 -6.00 -5.24
CA GLY A 72 -14.07 -5.02 -5.93
C GLY A 72 -13.70 -4.81 -7.40
N ILE A 73 -12.58 -5.36 -7.86
CA ILE A 73 -12.13 -5.23 -9.24
C ILE A 73 -12.68 -6.41 -10.04
N SER A 74 -13.54 -6.11 -11.01
CA SER A 74 -14.18 -7.13 -11.85
C SER A 74 -13.43 -7.43 -13.14
N GLU A 75 -12.55 -6.54 -13.57
CA GLU A 75 -11.80 -6.71 -14.80
C GLU A 75 -10.50 -7.52 -14.60
N PRO A 76 -10.01 -8.19 -15.66
CA PRO A 76 -8.71 -8.88 -15.58
C PRO A 76 -7.57 -7.90 -15.36
N ILE A 77 -6.67 -8.23 -14.44
CA ILE A 77 -5.51 -7.42 -14.08
C ILE A 77 -4.23 -8.09 -14.60
N SER A 78 -3.44 -7.35 -15.37
CA SER A 78 -2.19 -7.83 -15.92
C SER A 78 -0.99 -7.61 -15.01
N ALA A 79 -1.02 -6.55 -14.20
CA ALA A 79 0.07 -6.21 -13.29
C ALA A 79 -0.41 -5.26 -12.21
N ALA A 80 0.33 -5.22 -11.10
CA ALA A 80 0.17 -4.23 -10.04
C ALA A 80 1.47 -3.46 -9.84
N ILE A 81 1.37 -2.17 -9.68
CA ILE A 81 2.49 -1.28 -9.40
C ILE A 81 2.29 -0.70 -8.02
N ILE A 82 3.22 -0.98 -7.12
CA ILE A 82 3.27 -0.34 -5.81
C ILE A 82 4.35 0.72 -5.89
N GLY A 83 3.98 1.96 -5.71
CA GLY A 83 4.97 3.00 -5.89
C GLY A 83 4.58 4.36 -5.40
N GLY A 84 5.62 5.19 -5.37
CA GLY A 84 5.54 6.58 -4.98
C GLY A 84 5.62 6.80 -3.47
N GLY A 85 6.63 7.56 -3.04
CA GLY A 85 6.81 7.94 -1.65
C GLY A 85 7.65 6.97 -0.82
N GLU A 86 7.78 7.29 0.45
CA GLU A 86 8.56 6.51 1.41
C GLU A 86 7.76 5.34 1.96
N LEU A 87 7.57 4.30 1.15
CA LEU A 87 6.81 3.11 1.54
C LEU A 87 7.64 2.07 2.28
N LEU A 88 8.97 2.10 2.10
CA LEU A 88 9.90 1.29 2.87
C LEU A 88 10.51 2.16 3.98
N ALA A 89 9.95 2.08 5.15
CA ALA A 89 10.39 2.86 6.29
C ALA A 89 10.57 1.95 7.51
N THR A 90 11.17 2.51 8.56
CA THR A 90 11.16 1.85 9.88
C THR A 90 9.75 1.74 10.47
N ASN A 91 8.77 2.32 9.81
CA ASN A 91 7.38 2.23 10.21
C ASN A 91 6.84 0.83 9.96
N MET A 92 6.63 0.08 11.03
CA MET A 92 6.11 -1.30 10.99
C MET A 92 4.77 -1.40 10.25
N ASN A 93 3.93 -0.36 10.30
CA ASN A 93 2.65 -0.37 9.62
C ASN A 93 2.80 -0.40 8.09
N PHE A 94 3.77 0.32 7.55
CA PHE A 94 4.04 0.31 6.11
C PHE A 94 4.68 -1.00 5.65
N ASN A 95 5.58 -1.56 6.45
CA ASN A 95 6.20 -2.84 6.15
C ASN A 95 5.17 -3.99 6.17
N SER A 96 4.29 -3.99 7.16
CA SER A 96 3.17 -4.92 7.24
C SER A 96 2.21 -4.76 6.05
N ALA A 97 1.90 -3.51 5.68
CA ALA A 97 1.06 -3.22 4.53
C ALA A 97 1.66 -3.73 3.23
N MET A 98 2.95 -3.49 3.01
CA MET A 98 3.68 -3.97 1.83
C MET A 98 3.62 -5.50 1.73
N LYS A 99 3.89 -6.18 2.84
CA LYS A 99 3.80 -7.64 2.92
C LYS A 99 2.42 -8.16 2.54
N ILE A 100 1.37 -7.58 3.11
CA ILE A 100 -0.01 -7.99 2.84
C ILE A 100 -0.38 -7.77 1.38
N TRP A 101 -0.03 -6.62 0.81
CA TRP A 101 -0.28 -6.35 -0.61
C TRP A 101 0.39 -7.38 -1.51
N ILE A 102 1.68 -7.65 -1.28
CA ILE A 102 2.44 -8.63 -2.06
C ILE A 102 1.82 -10.02 -1.93
N GLU A 103 1.47 -10.46 -0.72
CA GLU A 103 0.82 -11.75 -0.48
C GLU A 103 -0.52 -11.86 -1.23
N GLN A 104 -1.37 -10.85 -1.13
CA GLN A 104 -2.69 -10.87 -1.76
C GLN A 104 -2.61 -10.85 -3.30
N LEU A 105 -1.68 -10.10 -3.85
CA LEU A 105 -1.45 -10.05 -5.29
C LEU A 105 -0.84 -11.36 -5.80
N HIS A 106 0.12 -11.92 -5.06
CA HIS A 106 0.72 -13.22 -5.38
C HIS A 106 -0.31 -14.35 -5.41
N LYS A 107 -1.21 -14.40 -4.43
CA LYS A 107 -2.31 -15.38 -4.40
C LYS A 107 -3.21 -15.29 -5.64
N ARG A 108 -3.33 -14.12 -6.21
CA ARG A 108 -4.11 -13.88 -7.43
C ARG A 108 -3.30 -14.03 -8.71
N LYS A 109 -2.04 -14.42 -8.60
CA LYS A 109 -1.08 -14.54 -9.72
C LYS A 109 -0.92 -13.25 -10.52
N ILE A 110 -0.96 -12.11 -9.82
CA ILE A 110 -0.74 -10.79 -10.40
C ILE A 110 0.71 -10.40 -10.18
N PRO A 111 1.50 -10.15 -11.26
CA PRO A 111 2.86 -9.65 -11.13
C PRO A 111 2.90 -8.29 -10.43
N VAL A 112 3.87 -8.11 -9.53
CA VAL A 112 4.03 -6.89 -8.74
C VAL A 112 5.33 -6.19 -9.11
N PHE A 113 5.24 -4.91 -9.40
CA PHE A 113 6.38 -4.05 -9.67
C PHE A 113 6.45 -2.96 -8.62
N LEU A 114 7.65 -2.72 -8.10
CA LEU A 114 7.92 -1.62 -7.18
C LEU A 114 8.54 -0.47 -7.97
N TRP A 115 7.90 0.69 -7.95
CA TRP A 115 8.34 1.82 -8.75
C TRP A 115 8.45 3.09 -7.91
N GLY A 116 9.64 3.69 -7.91
CA GLY A 116 9.87 4.96 -7.24
C GLY A 116 9.63 4.91 -5.74
N ILE A 117 9.96 3.78 -5.10
CA ILE A 117 9.83 3.61 -3.65
C ILE A 117 11.08 4.16 -2.97
N GLY A 118 10.88 5.15 -2.10
CA GLY A 118 11.89 5.63 -1.19
C GLY A 118 11.87 4.85 0.12
N GLY A 119 13.04 4.81 0.79
CA GLY A 119 13.17 4.32 2.16
C GLY A 119 13.40 5.49 3.11
N GLY A 120 12.78 5.46 4.28
CA GLY A 120 13.12 6.35 5.38
C GLY A 120 14.47 5.96 5.98
N ILE A 121 14.97 6.78 6.93
CA ILE A 121 16.20 6.47 7.65
C ILE A 121 16.01 5.16 8.43
N GLN A 122 16.74 4.14 8.02
CA GLN A 122 16.74 2.86 8.73
C GLN A 122 18.04 2.72 9.47
N THR A 123 17.96 2.58 10.78
CA THR A 123 19.12 2.36 11.65
C THR A 123 19.53 0.91 11.72
N GLN A 124 18.67 -0.02 11.32
CA GLN A 124 18.97 -1.45 11.26
C GLN A 124 18.28 -2.09 10.06
N PHE A 125 19.06 -2.74 9.21
CA PHE A 125 18.55 -3.70 8.25
C PHE A 125 18.50 -5.07 8.90
N ILE A 126 17.30 -5.60 9.10
CA ILE A 126 17.12 -7.01 9.42
C ILE A 126 16.91 -7.71 8.10
N ALA A 127 17.94 -8.40 7.68
CA ALA A 127 17.86 -9.22 6.47
C ALA A 127 16.95 -10.43 6.71
#